data_97996f47aca0a8e644c5be7d41941e44
#
_entry.id   97996f47aca0a8e644c5be7d41941e44
#
_cell.length_a   1.000
_cell.length_b   1.000
_cell.length_c   1.000
_cell.angle_alpha   90.00
_cell.angle_beta   90.00
_cell.angle_gamma   90.00
#
_symmetry.space_group_name_H-M   'P 1'
#
loop_
_entity.id
_entity.type
_entity.pdbx_description
1 polymer ?
#
loop_
_entity_poly.entity_id
_entity_poly.type
_entity_poly.pdbx_seq_one_letter_code
_entity_poly.pdbx_strand_id
1 'polypeptide(L)'
;MKYYSTNKQAPDASLEEAVVKGLAADKGLFMPYSIKPLPQDFYDSIDTLSFQEIAYRVADAFFGEDVPAETLKQIVYDTLNFDVPLVKVTEDIYSLELFHGPTLAFKDVGGRFMARLLGYFIRKEGKKQVNVLVATSGDTGSAVANGFLGVEGIHVY
;
A
#
# COMPACT_ATOMS: atom_id res chain seq x y z
N MET A 1 2.29 4.21 -15.23
CA MET A 1 2.53 5.57 -14.62
C MET A 1 4.02 5.78 -14.39
N LYS A 2 4.51 7.06 -14.34
CA LYS A 2 5.91 7.38 -13.98
C LYS A 2 5.99 8.05 -12.61
N TYR A 3 7.10 7.79 -11.91
CA TYR A 3 7.37 8.28 -10.56
C TYR A 3 8.67 9.08 -10.56
N TYR A 4 8.61 10.31 -10.04
CA TYR A 4 9.79 11.16 -9.86
C TYR A 4 10.33 11.05 -8.43
N SER A 5 11.62 11.38 -8.25
CA SER A 5 12.20 11.55 -6.92
C SER A 5 11.84 12.91 -6.32
N THR A 6 11.47 12.96 -5.04
CA THR A 6 11.26 14.24 -4.33
C THR A 6 12.49 15.14 -4.31
N ASN A 7 13.70 14.58 -4.41
CA ASN A 7 14.96 15.34 -4.52
C ASN A 7 15.28 15.78 -5.96
N LYS A 8 14.54 15.26 -6.96
CA LYS A 8 14.63 15.67 -8.39
C LYS A 8 16.01 15.53 -9.04
N GLN A 9 16.87 14.66 -8.51
CA GLN A 9 18.22 14.40 -9.04
C GLN A 9 18.38 12.96 -9.57
N ALA A 10 17.39 12.12 -9.34
CA ALA A 10 17.35 10.76 -9.88
C ALA A 10 16.46 10.71 -11.14
N PRO A 11 16.71 9.75 -12.07
CA PRO A 11 15.80 9.53 -13.19
C PRO A 11 14.43 9.05 -12.71
N ASP A 12 13.42 9.26 -13.55
CA ASP A 12 12.08 8.72 -13.32
C ASP A 12 12.11 7.19 -13.26
N ALA A 13 11.25 6.64 -12.42
CA ALA A 13 11.10 5.21 -12.23
C ALA A 13 9.70 4.71 -12.64
N SER A 14 9.59 3.42 -12.94
CA SER A 14 8.31 2.71 -12.99
C SER A 14 7.78 2.43 -11.59
N LEU A 15 6.51 2.04 -11.45
CA LEU A 15 5.98 1.56 -10.16
C LEU A 15 6.79 0.39 -9.63
N GLU A 16 7.10 -0.58 -10.49
CA GLU A 16 7.89 -1.76 -10.14
C GLU A 16 9.26 -1.38 -9.55
N GLU A 17 9.99 -0.47 -10.22
CA GLU A 17 11.27 0.02 -9.71
C GLU A 17 11.12 0.78 -8.39
N ALA A 18 10.09 1.61 -8.26
CA ALA A 18 9.84 2.38 -7.04
C ALA A 18 9.55 1.46 -5.84
N VAL A 19 8.74 0.42 -6.04
CA VAL A 19 8.39 -0.55 -5.00
C VAL A 19 9.59 -1.42 -4.62
N VAL A 20 10.35 -1.92 -5.61
CA VAL A 20 11.49 -2.82 -5.35
C VAL A 20 12.68 -2.07 -4.74
N LYS A 21 12.94 -0.84 -5.17
CA LYS A 21 14.06 -0.03 -4.65
C LYS A 21 13.76 0.68 -3.33
N GLY A 22 12.49 1.02 -3.09
CA GLY A 22 12.05 1.78 -1.91
C GLY A 22 12.44 3.25 -1.94
N LEU A 23 13.69 3.59 -2.21
CA LEU A 23 14.20 4.95 -2.34
C LEU A 23 14.87 5.17 -3.70
N ALA A 24 14.80 6.40 -4.19
CA ALA A 24 15.52 6.81 -5.38
C ALA A 24 17.04 6.88 -5.13
N ALA A 25 17.85 6.90 -6.20
CA ALA A 25 19.30 6.93 -6.11
C ALA A 25 19.84 8.18 -5.38
N ASP A 26 19.08 9.28 -5.42
CA ASP A 26 19.36 10.53 -4.73
C ASP A 26 18.78 10.57 -3.29
N LYS A 27 18.30 9.43 -2.77
CA LYS A 27 17.66 9.27 -1.46
C LYS A 27 16.29 9.97 -1.31
N GLY A 28 15.72 10.47 -2.41
CA GLY A 28 14.36 10.99 -2.43
C GLY A 28 13.30 9.89 -2.42
N LEU A 29 12.08 10.24 -2.04
CA LEU A 29 10.91 9.37 -2.15
C LEU A 29 10.40 9.36 -3.58
N PHE A 30 9.88 8.23 -4.02
CA PHE A 30 9.19 8.14 -5.30
C PHE A 30 7.74 8.64 -5.17
N MET A 31 7.37 9.59 -6.02
CA MET A 31 6.04 10.17 -6.09
C MET A 31 5.49 10.13 -7.52
N PRO A 32 4.20 9.83 -7.72
CA PRO A 32 3.61 9.88 -9.05
C PRO A 32 3.52 11.33 -9.54
N TYR A 33 3.67 11.55 -10.85
CA TYR A 33 3.46 12.88 -11.45
C TYR A 33 2.03 13.35 -11.38
N SER A 34 1.09 12.42 -11.44
CA SER A 34 -0.34 12.70 -11.33
C SER A 34 -1.07 11.49 -10.74
N ILE A 35 -2.19 11.74 -10.11
CA ILE A 35 -3.13 10.72 -9.65
C ILE A 35 -4.40 10.90 -10.46
N LYS A 36 -4.94 9.82 -11.01
CA LYS A 36 -6.19 9.85 -11.76
C LYS A 36 -7.34 10.32 -10.86
N PRO A 37 -8.04 11.41 -11.21
CA PRO A 37 -9.20 11.83 -10.44
C PRO A 37 -10.27 10.74 -10.42
N LEU A 38 -10.88 10.54 -9.26
CA LEU A 38 -12.05 9.68 -9.16
C LEU A 38 -13.26 10.39 -9.79
N PRO A 39 -14.13 9.67 -10.52
CA PRO A 39 -15.27 10.27 -11.20
C PRO A 39 -16.36 10.68 -10.18
N GLN A 40 -17.26 11.61 -10.59
CA GLN A 40 -18.28 12.14 -9.70
C GLN A 40 -19.24 11.06 -9.19
N ASP A 41 -19.59 10.08 -10.00
CA ASP A 41 -20.46 8.96 -9.62
C ASP A 41 -19.88 8.09 -8.49
N PHE A 42 -18.55 8.06 -8.34
CA PHE A 42 -17.93 7.44 -7.17
C PHE A 42 -18.31 8.16 -5.87
N TYR A 43 -18.24 9.51 -5.88
CA TYR A 43 -18.58 10.30 -4.69
C TYR A 43 -20.09 10.28 -4.40
N ASP A 44 -20.90 10.25 -5.44
CA ASP A 44 -22.38 10.22 -5.33
C ASP A 44 -22.90 8.88 -4.78
N SER A 45 -22.11 7.82 -4.86
CA SER A 45 -22.48 6.47 -4.41
C SER A 45 -21.60 5.91 -3.28
N ILE A 46 -20.69 6.69 -2.74
CA ILE A 46 -19.66 6.21 -1.79
C ILE A 46 -20.26 5.59 -0.51
N ASP A 47 -21.39 6.07 -0.07
CA ASP A 47 -22.12 5.57 1.11
C ASP A 47 -22.75 4.18 0.90
N THR A 48 -22.89 3.76 -0.36
CA THR A 48 -23.41 2.43 -0.71
C THR A 48 -22.32 1.38 -0.92
N LEU A 49 -21.07 1.81 -0.99
CA LEU A 49 -19.92 0.94 -1.26
C LEU A 49 -19.37 0.34 0.04
N SER A 50 -18.86 -0.89 -0.05
CA SER A 50 -18.08 -1.46 1.05
C SER A 50 -16.73 -0.74 1.18
N PHE A 51 -16.14 -0.76 2.38
CA PHE A 51 -14.82 -0.17 2.62
C PHE A 51 -13.76 -0.72 1.67
N GLN A 52 -13.76 -2.01 1.40
CA GLN A 52 -12.84 -2.65 0.46
C GLN A 52 -13.05 -2.19 -0.98
N GLU A 53 -14.31 -1.98 -1.41
CA GLU A 53 -14.59 -1.46 -2.75
C GLU A 53 -14.14 0.01 -2.89
N ILE A 54 -14.35 0.83 -1.87
CA ILE A 54 -13.82 2.21 -1.83
C ILE A 54 -12.29 2.17 -1.95
N ALA A 55 -11.64 1.35 -1.15
CA ALA A 55 -10.20 1.22 -1.15
C ALA A 55 -9.65 0.71 -2.50
N TYR A 56 -10.34 -0.23 -3.15
CA TYR A 56 -9.97 -0.70 -4.47
C TYR A 56 -10.04 0.42 -5.52
N ARG A 57 -11.12 1.19 -5.56
CA ARG A 57 -11.26 2.30 -6.52
C ARG A 57 -10.21 3.39 -6.31
N VAL A 58 -9.88 3.68 -5.05
CA VAL A 58 -8.77 4.59 -4.73
C VAL A 58 -7.43 3.99 -5.18
N ALA A 59 -7.17 2.72 -4.90
CA ALA A 59 -5.95 2.05 -5.34
C ALA A 59 -5.82 1.99 -6.86
N ASP A 60 -6.93 1.80 -7.59
CA ASP A 60 -6.95 1.81 -9.05
C ASP A 60 -6.55 3.17 -9.64
N ALA A 61 -6.95 4.26 -8.99
CA ALA A 61 -6.53 5.60 -9.40
C ALA A 61 -5.01 5.82 -9.28
N PHE A 62 -4.33 5.11 -8.37
CA PHE A 62 -2.88 5.17 -8.17
C PHE A 62 -2.10 4.12 -8.97
N PHE A 63 -2.63 2.91 -9.11
CA PHE A 63 -1.86 1.74 -9.54
C PHE A 63 -2.47 0.98 -10.71
N GLY A 64 -3.68 1.33 -11.14
CA GLY A 64 -4.43 0.60 -12.18
C GLY A 64 -3.78 0.62 -13.57
N GLU A 65 -2.86 1.57 -13.83
CA GLU A 65 -2.06 1.56 -15.08
C GLU A 65 -0.92 0.53 -15.06
N ASP A 66 -0.47 0.11 -13.88
CA ASP A 66 0.73 -0.70 -13.71
C ASP A 66 0.43 -2.12 -13.20
N VAL A 67 -0.74 -2.29 -12.55
CA VAL A 67 -1.16 -3.57 -11.95
C VAL A 67 -2.51 -3.99 -12.54
N PRO A 68 -2.65 -5.24 -13.03
CA PRO A 68 -3.93 -5.73 -13.55
C PRO A 68 -5.05 -5.64 -12.51
N ALA A 69 -6.24 -5.25 -12.94
CA ALA A 69 -7.40 -4.95 -12.08
C ALA A 69 -7.71 -6.07 -11.06
N GLU A 70 -7.78 -7.32 -11.48
CA GLU A 70 -8.05 -8.46 -10.60
C GLU A 70 -6.94 -8.66 -9.56
N THR A 71 -5.68 -8.48 -9.96
CA THR A 71 -4.54 -8.56 -9.03
C THR A 71 -4.57 -7.45 -8.01
N LEU A 72 -4.82 -6.21 -8.45
CA LEU A 72 -4.91 -5.07 -7.55
C LEU A 72 -6.07 -5.21 -6.57
N LYS A 73 -7.22 -5.67 -7.06
CA LYS A 73 -8.39 -5.96 -6.22
C LYS A 73 -8.05 -6.99 -5.14
N GLN A 74 -7.41 -8.09 -5.52
CA GLN A 74 -6.97 -9.11 -4.57
C GLN A 74 -6.00 -8.55 -3.52
N ILE A 75 -5.00 -7.75 -3.94
CA ILE A 75 -4.05 -7.09 -3.03
C ILE A 75 -4.78 -6.22 -2.01
N VAL A 76 -5.75 -5.40 -2.45
CA VAL A 76 -6.51 -4.52 -1.58
C VAL A 76 -7.37 -5.31 -0.58
N TYR A 77 -8.12 -6.29 -1.07
CA TYR A 77 -9.01 -7.09 -0.22
C TYR A 77 -8.25 -7.93 0.81
N ASP A 78 -7.12 -8.49 0.43
CA ASP A 78 -6.25 -9.21 1.36
C ASP A 78 -5.56 -8.30 2.37
N THR A 79 -5.32 -7.03 2.00
CA THR A 79 -4.75 -6.04 2.90
C THR A 79 -5.76 -5.60 3.94
N LEU A 80 -6.95 -5.23 3.51
CA LEU A 80 -8.00 -4.60 4.32
C LEU A 80 -9.07 -5.63 4.70
N ASN A 81 -8.67 -6.71 5.36
CA ASN A 81 -9.54 -7.76 5.85
C ASN A 81 -9.90 -7.59 7.35
N PHE A 82 -9.81 -6.39 7.86
CA PHE A 82 -10.20 -5.99 9.21
C PHE A 82 -10.96 -4.66 9.16
N ASP A 83 -11.73 -4.39 10.20
CA ASP A 83 -12.54 -3.19 10.28
C ASP A 83 -11.70 -1.93 10.52
N VAL A 84 -12.16 -0.82 9.94
CA VAL A 84 -11.60 0.52 10.15
C VAL A 84 -12.76 1.46 10.51
N PRO A 85 -13.26 1.37 11.76
CA PRO A 85 -14.42 2.15 12.17
C PRO A 85 -14.09 3.61 12.38
N LEU A 86 -15.11 4.47 12.13
CA LEU A 86 -15.10 5.87 12.51
C LEU A 86 -15.83 6.00 13.84
N VAL A 87 -15.09 6.20 14.92
CA VAL A 87 -15.63 6.25 16.28
C VAL A 87 -15.80 7.69 16.74
N LYS A 88 -17.00 8.05 17.20
CA LYS A 88 -17.26 9.37 17.76
C LYS A 88 -16.61 9.50 19.14
N VAL A 89 -15.75 10.50 19.31
CA VAL A 89 -15.06 10.81 20.57
C VAL A 89 -15.78 11.89 21.33
N THR A 90 -16.13 13.00 20.65
CA THR A 90 -16.95 14.09 21.18
C THR A 90 -17.98 14.51 20.13
N GLU A 91 -18.72 15.60 20.37
CA GLU A 91 -19.75 16.05 19.44
C GLU A 91 -19.21 16.31 18.02
N ASP A 92 -18.02 16.91 17.91
CA ASP A 92 -17.40 17.31 16.64
C ASP A 92 -16.10 16.58 16.32
N ILE A 93 -15.68 15.61 17.15
CA ILE A 93 -14.42 14.88 16.97
C ILE A 93 -14.68 13.40 16.79
N TYR A 94 -14.09 12.85 15.71
CA TYR A 94 -14.15 11.43 15.38
C TYR A 94 -12.74 10.87 15.25
N SER A 95 -12.55 9.62 15.68
CA SER A 95 -11.33 8.85 15.48
C SER A 95 -11.56 7.83 14.36
N LEU A 96 -10.74 7.89 13.31
CA LEU A 96 -10.64 6.80 12.33
C LEU A 96 -9.65 5.78 12.87
N GLU A 97 -10.18 4.66 13.36
CA GLU A 97 -9.37 3.65 14.06
C GLU A 97 -8.74 2.66 13.08
N LEU A 98 -7.47 2.86 12.75
CA LEU A 98 -6.69 1.99 11.84
C LEU A 98 -5.98 0.83 12.55
N PHE A 99 -6.15 0.68 13.86
CA PHE A 99 -5.38 -0.25 14.70
C PHE A 99 -6.09 -1.58 14.99
N HIS A 100 -7.11 -1.96 14.21
CA HIS A 100 -7.80 -3.24 14.37
C HIS A 100 -7.18 -4.37 13.53
N GLY A 101 -6.04 -4.13 12.92
CA GLY A 101 -5.29 -5.13 12.17
C GLY A 101 -4.52 -6.10 13.07
N PRO A 102 -3.81 -7.07 12.47
CA PRO A 102 -3.20 -8.19 13.19
C PRO A 102 -2.13 -7.80 14.22
N THR A 103 -1.49 -6.63 14.08
CA THR A 103 -0.47 -6.17 15.06
C THR A 103 -0.96 -5.03 15.94
N LEU A 104 -2.23 -4.65 15.83
CA LEU A 104 -2.86 -3.55 16.54
C LEU A 104 -2.17 -2.20 16.30
N ALA A 105 -1.51 -2.05 15.17
CA ALA A 105 -0.85 -0.83 14.72
C ALA A 105 -1.47 -0.31 13.42
N PHE A 106 -1.66 1.00 13.28
CA PHE A 106 -2.15 1.60 12.03
C PHE A 106 -1.28 1.26 10.81
N LYS A 107 -0.03 0.90 11.05
CA LYS A 107 0.95 0.50 10.03
C LYS A 107 0.63 -0.83 9.36
N ASP A 108 -0.28 -1.63 9.92
CA ASP A 108 -0.78 -2.84 9.26
C ASP A 108 -1.36 -2.55 7.89
N VAL A 109 -2.05 -1.42 7.70
CA VAL A 109 -2.59 -1.02 6.40
C VAL A 109 -1.49 -0.88 5.36
N GLY A 110 -0.50 -0.01 5.63
CA GLY A 110 0.60 0.23 4.68
C GLY A 110 1.55 -0.94 4.53
N GLY A 111 1.93 -1.59 5.64
CA GLY A 111 2.86 -2.72 5.65
C GLY A 111 2.33 -3.91 4.86
N ARG A 112 1.06 -4.27 5.04
CA ARG A 112 0.41 -5.37 4.32
C ARG A 112 0.23 -5.07 2.84
N PHE A 113 -0.17 -3.83 2.49
CA PHE A 113 -0.29 -3.42 1.09
C PHE A 113 1.07 -3.48 0.37
N MET A 114 2.10 -2.89 0.98
CA MET A 114 3.47 -2.91 0.44
C MET A 114 3.98 -4.34 0.24
N ALA A 115 3.78 -5.22 1.21
CA ALA A 115 4.23 -6.61 1.13
C ALA A 115 3.59 -7.37 -0.04
N ARG A 116 2.30 -7.19 -0.27
CA ARG A 116 1.58 -7.85 -1.36
C ARG A 116 1.95 -7.30 -2.72
N LEU A 117 2.10 -5.98 -2.81
CA LEU A 117 2.52 -5.32 -4.05
C LEU A 117 3.96 -5.71 -4.42
N LEU A 118 4.88 -5.72 -3.45
CA LEU A 118 6.24 -6.21 -3.67
C LEU A 118 6.27 -7.68 -4.09
N GLY A 119 5.50 -8.53 -3.41
CA GLY A 119 5.38 -9.95 -3.77
C GLY A 119 4.85 -10.15 -5.20
N TYR A 120 3.92 -9.32 -5.65
CA TYR A 120 3.46 -9.34 -7.04
C TYR A 120 4.60 -9.05 -8.04
N PHE A 121 5.38 -7.99 -7.83
CA PHE A 121 6.47 -7.65 -8.73
C PHE A 121 7.62 -8.66 -8.71
N ILE A 122 7.96 -9.20 -7.55
CA ILE A 122 8.98 -10.25 -7.43
C ILE A 122 8.60 -11.48 -8.26
N ARG A 123 7.36 -11.94 -8.16
CA ARG A 123 6.87 -13.07 -8.97
C ARG A 123 6.85 -12.75 -10.46
N LYS A 124 6.43 -11.54 -10.83
CA LYS A 124 6.40 -11.08 -12.22
C LYS A 124 7.79 -11.06 -12.87
N GLU A 125 8.81 -10.61 -12.13
CA GLU A 125 10.21 -10.62 -12.60
C GLU A 125 10.88 -12.01 -12.58
N GLY A 126 10.23 -13.03 -12.02
CA GLY A 126 10.80 -14.34 -11.84
C GLY A 126 11.97 -14.39 -10.84
N LYS A 127 12.10 -13.39 -9.98
CA LYS A 127 13.08 -13.37 -8.89
C LYS A 127 12.69 -14.41 -7.85
N LYS A 128 13.68 -15.23 -7.45
CA LYS A 128 13.42 -16.34 -6.52
C LYS A 128 13.35 -15.89 -5.06
N GLN A 129 14.00 -14.79 -4.68
CA GLN A 129 14.12 -14.39 -3.28
C GLN A 129 14.49 -12.92 -3.10
N VAL A 130 13.83 -12.24 -2.15
CA VAL A 130 14.17 -10.89 -1.68
C VAL A 130 14.23 -10.90 -0.16
N ASN A 131 15.25 -10.26 0.40
CA ASN A 131 15.39 -10.08 1.85
C ASN A 131 14.90 -8.69 2.24
N VAL A 132 14.00 -8.64 3.21
CA VAL A 132 13.52 -7.41 3.84
C VAL A 132 14.17 -7.30 5.21
N LEU A 133 14.95 -6.26 5.41
CA LEU A 133 15.61 -5.98 6.69
C LEU A 133 14.80 -4.96 7.47
N VAL A 134 14.50 -5.27 8.73
CA VAL A 134 13.68 -4.42 9.60
C VAL A 134 14.44 -4.10 10.88
N ALA A 135 14.81 -2.83 11.03
CA ALA A 135 15.42 -2.32 12.26
C ALA A 135 14.54 -1.20 12.84
N THR A 136 13.84 -1.49 13.92
CA THR A 136 12.84 -0.58 14.49
C THR A 136 12.62 -0.85 15.96
N SER A 137 12.12 0.17 16.68
CA SER A 137 11.91 0.12 18.13
C SER A 137 10.55 -0.48 18.56
N GLY A 138 9.70 -0.96 17.63
CA GLY A 138 8.41 -1.46 18.10
C GLY A 138 7.38 -1.76 17.00
N ASP A 139 6.27 -1.07 17.00
CA ASP A 139 5.08 -1.32 16.20
C ASP A 139 5.32 -1.36 14.67
N THR A 140 6.24 -0.56 14.16
CA THR A 140 6.64 -0.63 12.73
C THR A 140 7.24 -1.98 12.39
N GLY A 141 8.13 -2.52 13.23
CA GLY A 141 8.74 -3.81 13.01
C GLY A 141 7.73 -4.94 13.03
N SER A 142 6.84 -4.93 14.01
CA SER A 142 5.76 -5.92 14.13
C SER A 142 4.84 -5.89 12.91
N ALA A 143 4.42 -4.70 12.46
CA ALA A 143 3.54 -4.54 11.30
C ALA A 143 4.22 -5.00 10.00
N VAL A 144 5.50 -4.65 9.79
CA VAL A 144 6.27 -5.08 8.62
C VAL A 144 6.49 -6.59 8.66
N ALA A 145 6.97 -7.14 9.77
CA ALA A 145 7.21 -8.57 9.91
C ALA A 145 5.92 -9.38 9.64
N ASN A 146 4.79 -8.97 10.23
CA ASN A 146 3.49 -9.60 9.97
C ASN A 146 3.03 -9.42 8.52
N GLY A 147 3.16 -8.23 7.96
CA GLY A 147 2.74 -7.93 6.59
C GLY A 147 3.43 -8.80 5.54
N PHE A 148 4.70 -9.11 5.74
CA PHE A 148 5.50 -9.95 4.84
C PHE A 148 5.45 -11.44 5.19
N LEU A 149 4.88 -11.82 6.33
CA LEU A 149 4.77 -13.22 6.74
C LEU A 149 3.96 -14.02 5.71
N GLY A 150 4.55 -15.11 5.19
CA GLY A 150 3.91 -15.98 4.20
C GLY A 150 3.85 -15.41 2.77
N VAL A 151 4.46 -14.26 2.49
CA VAL A 151 4.58 -13.76 1.11
C VAL A 151 5.69 -14.53 0.41
N GLU A 152 5.31 -15.24 -0.65
CA GLU A 152 6.23 -16.10 -1.41
C GLU A 152 7.42 -15.30 -1.97
N GLY A 153 8.63 -15.82 -1.79
CA GLY A 153 9.86 -15.19 -2.27
C GLY A 153 10.39 -14.06 -1.39
N ILE A 154 9.79 -13.80 -0.22
CA ILE A 154 10.26 -12.76 0.70
C ILE A 154 10.68 -13.37 2.04
N HIS A 155 11.87 -12.99 2.50
CA HIS A 155 12.39 -13.29 3.82
C HIS A 155 12.55 -12.01 4.62
N VAL A 156 12.08 -12.01 5.87
CA VAL A 156 12.17 -10.86 6.78
C VAL A 156 13.18 -11.17 7.89
N TYR A 157 14.06 -10.22 8.14
CA TYR A 157 15.08 -10.29 9.19
C TYR A 157 15.04 -9.07 10.10
#